data_63420d2e042fce4211a944b0ca856583
#
_entry.id   63420d2e042fce4211a944b0ca856583
#
_cell.length_a   1.000
_cell.length_b   1.000
_cell.length_c   1.000
_cell.angle_alpha   90.00
_cell.angle_beta   90.00
_cell.angle_gamma   90.00
#
_symmetry.space_group_name_H-M   'P 1'
#
loop_
_entity.id
_entity.type
_entity.pdbx_description
1 polymer ?
#
loop_
_entity_poly.entity_id
_entity_poly.type
_entity_poly.pdbx_seq_one_letter_code
_entity_poly.pdbx_strand_id
1 'polypeptide(L)'
;MLTLMFTLLLCQAQPTARQWNSEVTAGWNLGNQFECSAPGQDGESIDIGEPDGADNAETAWGNPVVTKRTIKAVRAAGFNAIRIPVRWQCHVSNPYAMSISKVWMGRIKEVIDWCLDYDMKVIVNVHHDKWLESRPHYENKEENCQKLALLWMNIANELGTYDYRVAFAGTNEVHVPDNWGKPTAENLDVQNAYNQTFVDIVRATGGNNIKRHIIVQTYVCNADYGLYNGDFAIPTDINGNGNDYMSVELHYYNPWEYAGSGECYYWGEPYKQYGAAQSDETTMTGFFDRLANEWGSKGLGIVIGEWGLTDHYKGEEADRIHENMSYYCKTFVAEARKRGFSTFVWDNNRFGNGEDMFGIFDRNKNMAIKSGWMIKGIKEGVAESAKFK
;
A
#
# COMPACT_ATOMS: atom_id res chain seq x y z
N MET A 1 31.23 41.68 -20.78
CA MET A 1 30.40 41.54 -19.58
C MET A 1 29.61 40.25 -19.70
N LEU A 2 30.08 39.18 -19.03
CA LEU A 2 29.41 37.89 -18.99
C LEU A 2 28.48 37.92 -17.77
N THR A 3 27.16 37.97 -17.99
CA THR A 3 26.18 37.90 -16.91
C THR A 3 26.00 36.43 -16.56
N LEU A 4 26.60 36.00 -15.45
CA LEU A 4 26.29 34.69 -14.87
C LEU A 4 24.86 34.72 -14.30
N MET A 5 23.93 34.04 -14.99
CA MET A 5 22.64 33.71 -14.42
C MET A 5 22.80 32.58 -13.40
N PHE A 6 22.83 32.94 -12.12
CA PHE A 6 22.64 31.98 -11.03
C PHE A 6 21.16 31.55 -11.05
N THR A 7 20.87 30.37 -11.58
CA THR A 7 19.59 29.71 -11.33
C THR A 7 19.61 29.25 -9.88
N LEU A 8 18.94 29.99 -9.00
CA LEU A 8 18.61 29.48 -7.66
C LEU A 8 17.67 28.28 -7.88
N LEU A 9 18.22 27.08 -7.76
CA LEU A 9 17.39 25.90 -7.44
C LEU A 9 16.78 26.18 -6.06
N LEU A 10 15.56 26.66 -6.05
CA LEU A 10 14.73 26.62 -4.85
C LEU A 10 14.61 25.15 -4.45
N CYS A 11 15.36 24.76 -3.43
CA CYS A 11 15.19 23.48 -2.78
C CYS A 11 13.75 23.48 -2.21
N GLN A 12 12.83 22.88 -2.94
CA GLN A 12 11.45 22.78 -2.51
C GLN A 12 11.44 22.00 -1.20
N ALA A 13 10.95 22.60 -0.12
CA ALA A 13 10.89 21.94 1.16
C ALA A 13 10.11 20.62 1.01
N GLN A 14 10.67 19.54 1.52
CA GLN A 14 10.04 18.22 1.43
C GLN A 14 8.69 18.26 2.15
N PRO A 15 7.58 17.83 1.51
CA PRO A 15 6.24 17.87 2.10
C PRO A 15 6.17 16.95 3.33
N THR A 16 5.40 17.35 4.32
CA THR A 16 5.07 16.46 5.44
C THR A 16 4.28 15.25 4.93
N ALA A 17 4.22 14.18 5.71
CA ALA A 17 3.43 12.98 5.37
C ALA A 17 1.95 13.32 5.11
N ARG A 18 1.37 14.21 5.90
CA ARG A 18 -0.01 14.68 5.70
C ARG A 18 -0.18 15.45 4.39
N GLN A 19 0.76 16.31 4.04
CA GLN A 19 0.76 17.02 2.75
C GLN A 19 0.91 16.01 1.60
N TRP A 20 1.86 15.09 1.71
CA TRP A 20 2.06 14.03 0.72
C TRP A 20 0.78 13.22 0.47
N ASN A 21 0.08 12.80 1.55
CA ASN A 21 -1.17 12.05 1.44
C ASN A 21 -2.28 12.88 0.80
N SER A 22 -2.40 14.15 1.16
CA SER A 22 -3.45 15.04 0.62
C SER A 22 -3.31 15.30 -0.89
N GLU A 23 -2.10 15.19 -1.43
CA GLU A 23 -1.80 15.33 -2.85
C GLU A 23 -2.11 14.05 -3.65
N VAL A 24 -2.23 12.89 -2.99
CA VAL A 24 -2.71 11.65 -3.63
C VAL A 24 -4.21 11.80 -3.88
N THR A 25 -4.59 11.89 -5.15
CA THR A 25 -6.01 11.95 -5.53
C THR A 25 -6.64 10.56 -5.57
N ALA A 26 -5.94 9.60 -6.16
CA ALA A 26 -6.26 8.19 -6.16
C ALA A 26 -4.97 7.39 -6.35
N GLY A 27 -4.78 6.38 -5.51
CA GLY A 27 -3.69 5.42 -5.61
C GLY A 27 -4.16 4.07 -6.14
N TRP A 28 -3.25 3.33 -6.74
CA TRP A 28 -3.47 2.01 -7.30
C TRP A 28 -2.36 1.06 -6.86
N ASN A 29 -2.71 -0.17 -6.49
CA ASN A 29 -1.75 -1.22 -6.19
C ASN A 29 -1.38 -1.98 -7.47
N LEU A 30 -0.08 -2.15 -7.71
CA LEU A 30 0.45 -3.07 -8.70
C LEU A 30 0.47 -4.48 -8.10
N GLY A 31 -0.70 -5.00 -7.75
CA GLY A 31 -0.85 -6.26 -7.02
C GLY A 31 -0.64 -7.51 -7.87
N ASN A 32 -0.22 -8.59 -7.23
CA ASN A 32 0.15 -9.87 -7.84
C ASN A 32 1.25 -9.72 -8.90
N GLN A 33 2.23 -8.87 -8.63
CA GLN A 33 3.30 -8.59 -9.58
C GLN A 33 4.68 -8.83 -8.95
N PHE A 34 5.17 -7.89 -8.14
CA PHE A 34 6.50 -7.98 -7.53
C PHE A 34 6.50 -8.67 -6.16
N GLU A 35 5.35 -8.95 -5.59
CA GLU A 35 5.19 -9.71 -4.35
C GLU A 35 4.99 -11.21 -4.59
N CYS A 36 5.00 -11.65 -5.85
CA CYS A 36 4.89 -13.07 -6.21
C CYS A 36 6.10 -13.89 -5.73
N SER A 37 5.85 -15.15 -5.37
CA SER A 37 6.91 -16.17 -5.28
C SER A 37 7.07 -16.86 -6.63
N ALA A 38 8.30 -17.07 -7.06
CA ALA A 38 8.56 -17.80 -8.28
C ALA A 38 8.18 -19.28 -8.13
N PRO A 39 7.86 -19.99 -9.23
CA PRO A 39 7.60 -21.42 -9.19
C PRO A 39 8.78 -22.20 -8.60
N GLY A 40 8.50 -23.09 -7.66
CA GLY A 40 9.53 -23.90 -6.98
C GLY A 40 10.14 -23.23 -5.75
N GLN A 41 9.85 -21.96 -5.48
CA GLN A 41 10.18 -21.30 -4.21
C GLN A 41 9.11 -21.66 -3.17
N ASP A 42 9.54 -22.09 -1.99
CA ASP A 42 8.61 -22.47 -0.92
C ASP A 42 7.93 -21.28 -0.26
N GLY A 43 8.47 -20.07 -0.51
CA GLY A 43 7.98 -18.83 0.09
C GLY A 43 8.29 -18.71 1.58
N GLU A 44 8.94 -19.69 2.19
CA GLU A 44 9.29 -19.75 3.61
C GLU A 44 10.76 -19.39 3.85
N SER A 45 11.64 -19.89 2.96
CA SER A 45 13.07 -19.68 3.06
C SER A 45 13.50 -18.39 2.39
N ILE A 46 14.62 -17.83 2.87
CA ILE A 46 15.36 -16.83 2.10
C ILE A 46 16.07 -17.58 0.98
N ASP A 47 15.56 -17.49 -0.22
CA ASP A 47 16.17 -18.14 -1.38
C ASP A 47 17.44 -17.41 -1.78
N ILE A 48 18.57 -18.14 -1.67
CA ILE A 48 19.86 -17.69 -2.16
C ILE A 48 19.96 -18.11 -3.62
N GLY A 49 19.57 -17.26 -4.49
CA GLY A 49 19.74 -17.51 -5.93
C GLY A 49 19.67 -16.19 -6.65
N GLU A 50 20.52 -16.05 -7.66
CA GLU A 50 20.15 -15.12 -8.70
C GLU A 50 18.86 -15.69 -9.29
N PRO A 51 17.74 -15.02 -9.14
CA PRO A 51 16.62 -15.37 -9.98
C PRO A 51 17.07 -15.07 -11.40
N ASP A 52 17.48 -16.11 -12.11
CA ASP A 52 17.61 -16.03 -13.55
C ASP A 52 16.25 -15.58 -14.10
N GLY A 53 16.17 -14.28 -14.33
CA GLY A 53 14.98 -13.62 -14.79
C GLY A 53 14.11 -13.12 -13.63
N ALA A 54 14.29 -11.85 -13.29
CA ALA A 54 13.26 -11.06 -12.63
C ALA A 54 11.87 -11.31 -13.26
N ASP A 55 11.84 -11.58 -14.55
CA ASP A 55 10.67 -11.93 -15.36
C ASP A 55 9.87 -13.11 -14.81
N ASN A 56 10.53 -14.16 -14.32
CA ASN A 56 9.81 -15.34 -13.81
C ASN A 56 9.08 -15.06 -12.49
N ALA A 57 9.68 -14.29 -11.59
CA ALA A 57 9.01 -13.89 -10.35
C ALA A 57 7.85 -12.93 -10.66
N GLU A 58 8.11 -11.93 -11.48
CA GLU A 58 7.11 -10.91 -11.86
C GLU A 58 5.87 -11.50 -12.55
N THR A 59 6.01 -12.65 -13.21
CA THR A 59 4.91 -13.29 -13.93
C THR A 59 4.38 -14.57 -13.27
N ALA A 60 4.91 -14.95 -12.13
CA ALA A 60 4.66 -16.24 -11.51
C ALA A 60 3.18 -16.49 -11.16
N TRP A 61 2.42 -15.42 -10.87
CA TRP A 61 0.99 -15.50 -10.57
C TRP A 61 0.09 -15.16 -11.76
N GLY A 62 0.64 -15.23 -12.98
CA GLY A 62 -0.11 -15.11 -14.23
C GLY A 62 -0.25 -13.71 -14.81
N ASN A 63 0.38 -12.73 -14.19
CA ASN A 63 0.44 -11.38 -14.75
C ASN A 63 1.53 -11.30 -15.85
N PRO A 64 1.35 -10.45 -16.88
CA PRO A 64 2.40 -10.17 -17.84
C PRO A 64 3.45 -9.25 -17.23
N VAL A 65 4.65 -9.24 -17.78
CA VAL A 65 5.71 -8.28 -17.42
C VAL A 65 5.18 -6.85 -17.49
N VAL A 66 5.42 -6.06 -16.44
CA VAL A 66 5.03 -4.65 -16.39
C VAL A 66 5.82 -3.84 -17.41
N THR A 67 5.16 -2.95 -18.07
CA THR A 67 5.78 -2.06 -19.06
C THR A 67 5.45 -0.59 -18.74
N LYS A 68 6.22 0.33 -19.31
CA LYS A 68 5.92 1.77 -19.22
C LYS A 68 4.48 2.10 -19.70
N ARG A 69 3.94 1.28 -20.62
CA ARG A 69 2.56 1.38 -21.08
C ARG A 69 1.55 1.06 -19.98
N THR A 70 1.87 0.09 -19.11
CA THR A 70 1.05 -0.25 -17.93
C THR A 70 0.87 0.99 -17.05
N ILE A 71 1.98 1.63 -16.68
CA ILE A 71 1.98 2.83 -15.84
C ILE A 71 1.24 3.99 -16.52
N LYS A 72 1.48 4.18 -17.82
CA LYS A 72 0.77 5.20 -18.63
C LYS A 72 -0.74 5.00 -18.60
N ALA A 73 -1.22 3.76 -18.73
CA ALA A 73 -2.65 3.44 -18.73
C ALA A 73 -3.29 3.72 -17.36
N VAL A 74 -2.62 3.36 -16.27
CA VAL A 74 -3.07 3.67 -14.91
C VAL A 74 -3.15 5.17 -14.68
N ARG A 75 -2.12 5.91 -15.08
CA ARG A 75 -2.12 7.39 -15.02
C ARG A 75 -3.27 8.01 -15.82
N ALA A 76 -3.50 7.53 -17.04
CA ALA A 76 -4.58 7.99 -17.91
C ALA A 76 -5.99 7.69 -17.35
N ALA A 77 -6.11 6.62 -16.56
CA ALA A 77 -7.35 6.30 -15.86
C ALA A 77 -7.65 7.24 -14.68
N GLY A 78 -6.70 8.10 -14.28
CA GLY A 78 -6.91 9.12 -13.24
C GLY A 78 -6.15 8.89 -11.94
N PHE A 79 -5.36 7.82 -11.84
CA PHE A 79 -4.50 7.56 -10.69
C PHE A 79 -3.25 8.43 -10.73
N ASN A 80 -2.83 8.98 -9.60
CA ASN A 80 -1.62 9.78 -9.47
C ASN A 80 -0.61 9.22 -8.45
N ALA A 81 -0.88 8.02 -7.93
CA ALA A 81 0.02 7.31 -7.06
C ALA A 81 -0.04 5.80 -7.32
N ILE A 82 1.08 5.11 -7.12
CA ILE A 82 1.17 3.66 -7.23
C ILE A 82 1.84 3.12 -5.96
N ARG A 83 1.24 2.08 -5.36
CA ARG A 83 1.90 1.23 -4.37
C ARG A 83 2.44 0.01 -5.11
N ILE A 84 3.71 -0.27 -4.93
CA ILE A 84 4.44 -1.40 -5.52
C ILE A 84 4.72 -2.39 -4.39
N PRO A 85 3.87 -3.41 -4.19
CA PRO A 85 4.15 -4.51 -3.28
C PRO A 85 5.39 -5.27 -3.76
N VAL A 86 6.37 -5.52 -2.89
CA VAL A 86 7.61 -6.20 -3.27
C VAL A 86 7.97 -7.27 -2.25
N ARG A 87 8.14 -8.51 -2.73
CA ARG A 87 8.76 -9.60 -1.99
C ARG A 87 10.26 -9.55 -2.23
N TRP A 88 11.03 -9.44 -1.16
CA TRP A 88 12.48 -9.32 -1.23
C TRP A 88 13.19 -10.64 -0.95
N GLN A 89 12.63 -11.48 -0.06
CA GLN A 89 13.28 -12.71 0.38
C GLN A 89 13.70 -13.63 -0.76
N CYS A 90 12.93 -13.67 -1.84
CA CYS A 90 13.21 -14.51 -3.01
C CYS A 90 14.35 -13.96 -3.89
N HIS A 91 14.85 -12.76 -3.59
CA HIS A 91 15.83 -12.02 -4.38
C HIS A 91 17.05 -11.59 -3.57
N VAL A 92 17.28 -12.25 -2.43
CA VAL A 92 18.46 -12.00 -1.58
C VAL A 92 19.65 -12.76 -2.14
N SER A 93 20.69 -12.03 -2.54
CA SER A 93 21.94 -12.60 -3.05
C SER A 93 22.93 -12.99 -1.95
N ASN A 94 22.81 -12.38 -0.76
CA ASN A 94 23.59 -12.72 0.44
C ASN A 94 22.70 -12.61 1.68
N PRO A 95 22.29 -13.73 2.29
CA PRO A 95 21.36 -13.74 3.43
C PRO A 95 21.95 -13.15 4.72
N TYR A 96 23.26 -13.19 4.90
CA TYR A 96 23.94 -12.64 6.09
C TYR A 96 23.93 -11.11 6.09
N ALA A 97 23.93 -10.51 4.91
CA ALA A 97 23.87 -9.06 4.73
C ALA A 97 22.52 -8.57 4.20
N MET A 98 21.56 -9.47 3.97
CA MET A 98 20.28 -9.20 3.29
C MET A 98 20.47 -8.39 2.00
N SER A 99 21.57 -8.67 1.27
CA SER A 99 21.87 -7.97 0.02
C SER A 99 20.92 -8.42 -1.07
N ILE A 100 20.35 -7.46 -1.77
CA ILE A 100 19.36 -7.71 -2.81
C ILE A 100 20.07 -7.90 -4.15
N SER A 101 19.56 -8.81 -4.97
CA SER A 101 19.98 -8.99 -6.36
C SER A 101 19.94 -7.65 -7.11
N LYS A 102 21.03 -7.34 -7.81
CA LYS A 102 21.10 -6.11 -8.62
C LYS A 102 20.11 -6.10 -9.77
N VAL A 103 19.79 -7.30 -10.30
CA VAL A 103 18.79 -7.45 -11.37
C VAL A 103 17.41 -7.07 -10.83
N TRP A 104 17.02 -7.62 -9.68
CA TRP A 104 15.74 -7.31 -9.05
C TRP A 104 15.63 -5.85 -8.65
N MET A 105 16.63 -5.33 -7.95
CA MET A 105 16.66 -3.91 -7.57
C MET A 105 16.60 -3.00 -8.80
N GLY A 106 17.34 -3.33 -9.87
CA GLY A 106 17.30 -2.60 -11.14
C GLY A 106 15.90 -2.61 -11.76
N ARG A 107 15.19 -3.73 -11.68
CA ARG A 107 13.83 -3.85 -12.19
C ARG A 107 12.82 -2.99 -11.39
N ILE A 108 12.93 -3.00 -10.06
CA ILE A 108 12.10 -2.16 -9.21
C ILE A 108 12.36 -0.66 -9.51
N LYS A 109 13.63 -0.27 -9.63
CA LYS A 109 14.02 1.11 -10.00
C LYS A 109 13.44 1.52 -11.36
N GLU A 110 13.48 0.65 -12.35
CA GLU A 110 12.92 0.92 -13.67
C GLU A 110 11.42 1.24 -13.61
N VAL A 111 10.65 0.49 -12.81
CA VAL A 111 9.21 0.75 -12.64
C VAL A 111 8.97 2.04 -11.87
N ILE A 112 9.77 2.31 -10.83
CA ILE A 112 9.73 3.60 -10.11
C ILE A 112 9.97 4.76 -11.08
N ASP A 113 11.01 4.67 -11.91
CA ASP A 113 11.36 5.70 -12.88
C ASP A 113 10.20 5.98 -13.84
N TRP A 114 9.53 4.92 -14.33
CA TRP A 114 8.35 5.10 -15.18
C TRP A 114 7.20 5.80 -14.46
N CYS A 115 7.00 5.52 -13.17
CA CYS A 115 5.99 6.24 -12.37
C CYS A 115 6.33 7.72 -12.25
N LEU A 116 7.59 8.03 -11.95
CA LEU A 116 8.07 9.41 -11.80
C LEU A 116 8.03 10.18 -13.13
N ASP A 117 8.27 9.52 -14.27
CA ASP A 117 8.13 10.10 -15.63
C ASP A 117 6.69 10.57 -15.92
N TYR A 118 5.70 9.95 -15.30
CA TYR A 118 4.29 10.35 -15.38
C TYR A 118 3.82 11.19 -14.20
N ASP A 119 4.77 11.75 -13.44
CA ASP A 119 4.49 12.57 -12.25
C ASP A 119 3.56 11.88 -11.25
N MET A 120 3.86 10.63 -10.95
CA MET A 120 3.13 9.84 -9.96
C MET A 120 3.95 9.70 -8.67
N LYS A 121 3.26 9.60 -7.54
CA LYS A 121 3.86 9.20 -6.27
C LYS A 121 3.97 7.69 -6.19
N VAL A 122 4.96 7.20 -5.43
CA VAL A 122 5.24 5.77 -5.31
C VAL A 122 5.38 5.38 -3.85
N ILE A 123 4.78 4.26 -3.46
CA ILE A 123 5.08 3.57 -2.21
C ILE A 123 5.76 2.24 -2.57
N VAL A 124 6.88 1.93 -1.92
CA VAL A 124 7.54 0.62 -1.96
C VAL A 124 7.52 0.03 -0.57
N ASN A 125 7.21 -1.26 -0.44
CA ASN A 125 7.13 -1.95 0.85
C ASN A 125 7.92 -3.26 0.90
N VAL A 126 7.85 -3.95 2.04
CA VAL A 126 8.20 -5.37 2.21
C VAL A 126 6.90 -6.15 2.29
N HIS A 127 6.66 -7.03 1.30
CA HIS A 127 5.38 -7.72 1.12
C HIS A 127 5.59 -9.22 0.95
N HIS A 128 4.90 -10.02 1.76
CA HIS A 128 4.96 -11.49 1.75
C HIS A 128 6.35 -12.11 2.04
N ASP A 129 7.24 -11.38 2.67
CA ASP A 129 8.49 -11.93 3.20
C ASP A 129 8.16 -12.79 4.45
N LYS A 130 8.01 -14.10 4.27
CA LYS A 130 7.45 -15.02 5.28
C LYS A 130 8.25 -15.10 6.58
N TRP A 131 9.58 -14.94 6.51
CA TRP A 131 10.44 -14.89 7.70
C TRP A 131 10.06 -13.73 8.64
N LEU A 132 9.49 -12.65 8.10
CA LEU A 132 9.03 -11.47 8.82
C LEU A 132 7.52 -11.53 9.09
N GLU A 133 6.73 -11.67 8.00
CA GLU A 133 5.28 -11.51 8.02
C GLU A 133 4.57 -12.58 8.85
N SER A 134 5.08 -13.83 8.81
CA SER A 134 4.42 -14.98 9.44
C SER A 134 4.97 -15.35 10.81
N ARG A 135 5.88 -14.56 11.38
CA ARG A 135 6.59 -14.91 12.63
C ARG A 135 6.61 -13.78 13.67
N PRO A 136 5.46 -13.20 14.05
CA PRO A 136 5.40 -12.12 15.04
C PRO A 136 5.48 -12.65 16.47
N HIS A 137 6.56 -13.42 16.82
CA HIS A 137 6.78 -14.04 18.12
C HIS A 137 8.10 -13.57 18.73
N TYR A 138 8.16 -13.52 20.07
CA TYR A 138 9.36 -13.10 20.82
C TYR A 138 10.59 -13.92 20.46
N GLU A 139 10.43 -15.21 20.21
CA GLU A 139 11.53 -16.10 19.81
C GLU A 139 12.21 -15.68 18.51
N ASN A 140 11.48 -15.00 17.61
CA ASN A 140 11.98 -14.54 16.31
C ASN A 140 12.29 -13.03 16.31
N LYS A 141 11.85 -12.28 17.32
CA LYS A 141 11.85 -10.80 17.32
C LYS A 141 13.23 -10.22 17.07
N GLU A 142 14.25 -10.67 17.81
CA GLU A 142 15.59 -10.12 17.71
C GLU A 142 16.21 -10.40 16.32
N GLU A 143 16.14 -11.64 15.87
CA GLU A 143 16.66 -12.05 14.57
C GLU A 143 15.94 -11.33 13.42
N ASN A 144 14.63 -11.25 13.49
CA ASN A 144 13.83 -10.60 12.46
C ASN A 144 14.08 -9.09 12.43
N CYS A 145 14.22 -8.42 13.57
CA CYS A 145 14.60 -6.99 13.61
C CYS A 145 15.99 -6.77 12.99
N GLN A 146 16.97 -7.63 13.25
CA GLN A 146 18.30 -7.54 12.63
C GLN A 146 18.25 -7.73 11.12
N LYS A 147 17.52 -8.73 10.63
CA LYS A 147 17.32 -8.97 9.19
C LYS A 147 16.58 -7.80 8.53
N LEU A 148 15.53 -7.29 9.17
CA LEU A 148 14.76 -6.15 8.67
C LEU A 148 15.61 -4.89 8.58
N ALA A 149 16.46 -4.64 9.57
CA ALA A 149 17.39 -3.52 9.55
C ALA A 149 18.37 -3.63 8.36
N LEU A 150 18.94 -4.81 8.14
CA LEU A 150 19.85 -5.04 7.01
C LEU A 150 19.12 -4.90 5.65
N LEU A 151 17.92 -5.45 5.53
CA LEU A 151 17.10 -5.35 4.32
C LEU A 151 16.78 -3.89 4.01
N TRP A 152 16.22 -3.15 4.97
CA TRP A 152 15.88 -1.74 4.76
C TRP A 152 17.10 -0.84 4.58
N MET A 153 18.23 -1.16 5.19
CA MET A 153 19.49 -0.46 4.90
C MET A 153 19.87 -0.58 3.42
N ASN A 154 19.76 -1.80 2.84
CA ASN A 154 20.03 -2.02 1.42
C ASN A 154 19.03 -1.27 0.54
N ILE A 155 17.71 -1.42 0.81
CA ILE A 155 16.65 -0.74 0.04
C ILE A 155 16.82 0.78 0.12
N ALA A 156 16.99 1.33 1.33
CA ALA A 156 17.04 2.76 1.56
C ALA A 156 18.30 3.41 0.95
N ASN A 157 19.43 2.70 0.90
CA ASN A 157 20.62 3.17 0.21
C ASN A 157 20.44 3.19 -1.31
N GLU A 158 19.88 2.11 -1.88
CA GLU A 158 19.66 1.98 -3.33
C GLU A 158 18.60 2.97 -3.85
N LEU A 159 17.56 3.23 -3.08
CA LEU A 159 16.47 4.14 -3.44
C LEU A 159 16.62 5.54 -2.82
N GLY A 160 17.67 5.80 -2.06
CA GLY A 160 17.86 7.03 -1.28
C GLY A 160 18.00 8.31 -2.12
N THR A 161 18.39 8.21 -3.38
CA THR A 161 18.52 9.35 -4.29
C THR A 161 17.19 9.84 -4.87
N TYR A 162 16.13 9.03 -4.83
CA TYR A 162 14.82 9.46 -5.27
C TYR A 162 14.28 10.61 -4.40
N ASP A 163 13.53 11.49 -5.02
CA ASP A 163 12.91 12.63 -4.34
C ASP A 163 11.74 12.23 -3.43
N TYR A 164 11.04 13.21 -2.88
CA TYR A 164 9.92 13.03 -1.94
C TYR A 164 8.71 12.26 -2.52
N ARG A 165 8.63 12.07 -3.83
CA ARG A 165 7.53 11.32 -4.44
C ARG A 165 7.60 9.83 -4.14
N VAL A 166 8.79 9.31 -3.77
CA VAL A 166 8.96 7.91 -3.36
C VAL A 166 8.92 7.81 -1.84
N ALA A 167 7.93 7.09 -1.32
CA ALA A 167 7.75 6.79 0.10
C ALA A 167 8.07 5.31 0.37
N PHE A 168 8.47 5.00 1.61
CA PHE A 168 8.78 3.64 2.04
C PHE A 168 7.78 3.16 3.09
N ALA A 169 7.30 1.92 2.97
CA ALA A 169 6.40 1.28 3.92
C ALA A 169 7.09 0.04 4.52
N GLY A 170 7.18 -0.01 5.85
CA GLY A 170 8.11 -0.88 6.58
C GLY A 170 7.86 -2.37 6.40
N THR A 171 6.59 -2.76 6.48
CA THR A 171 6.11 -4.15 6.37
C THR A 171 4.83 -4.17 5.55
N ASN A 172 4.06 -5.27 5.66
CA ASN A 172 2.71 -5.39 5.14
C ASN A 172 1.79 -5.96 6.23
N GLU A 173 1.11 -7.04 6.00
CA GLU A 173 0.15 -7.66 6.91
C GLU A 173 0.81 -8.72 7.81
N VAL A 174 1.67 -8.28 8.73
CA VAL A 174 2.31 -9.19 9.70
C VAL A 174 1.26 -9.84 10.58
N HIS A 175 1.19 -11.17 10.56
CA HIS A 175 0.21 -11.97 11.29
C HIS A 175 0.72 -13.37 11.60
N VAL A 176 0.09 -14.05 12.55
CA VAL A 176 0.31 -15.48 12.77
C VAL A 176 -0.34 -16.25 11.63
N PRO A 177 0.31 -17.24 11.00
CA PRO A 177 -0.26 -18.02 9.91
C PRO A 177 -1.68 -18.52 10.23
N ASP A 178 -2.56 -18.41 9.25
CA ASP A 178 -3.98 -18.81 9.32
C ASP A 178 -4.80 -18.11 10.43
N ASN A 179 -4.26 -17.03 11.02
CA ASN A 179 -4.93 -16.26 12.06
C ASN A 179 -4.99 -14.76 11.72
N TRP A 180 -6.06 -14.34 11.12
CA TRP A 180 -6.40 -12.94 10.82
C TRP A 180 -7.15 -12.26 11.96
N GLY A 181 -7.37 -12.97 13.06
CA GLY A 181 -8.11 -12.51 14.22
C GLY A 181 -7.28 -11.64 15.16
N LYS A 182 -7.82 -11.45 16.36
CA LYS A 182 -7.24 -10.60 17.40
C LYS A 182 -5.82 -11.08 17.79
N PRO A 183 -4.81 -10.18 17.73
CA PRO A 183 -3.45 -10.50 18.16
C PRO A 183 -3.33 -10.72 19.67
N THR A 184 -2.26 -11.38 20.06
CA THR A 184 -1.76 -11.37 21.46
C THR A 184 -0.95 -10.10 21.72
N ALA A 185 -0.69 -9.78 22.98
CA ALA A 185 0.21 -8.68 23.34
C ALA A 185 1.63 -8.87 22.77
N GLU A 186 2.10 -10.12 22.68
CA GLU A 186 3.37 -10.48 22.04
C GLU A 186 3.39 -10.05 20.56
N ASN A 187 2.36 -10.39 19.80
CA ASN A 187 2.30 -10.07 18.37
C ASN A 187 2.33 -8.56 18.13
N LEU A 188 1.62 -7.80 18.97
CA LEU A 188 1.60 -6.33 18.89
C LEU A 188 2.96 -5.72 19.24
N ASP A 189 3.63 -6.22 20.29
CA ASP A 189 4.95 -5.74 20.68
C ASP A 189 6.00 -6.05 19.61
N VAL A 190 5.91 -7.20 18.96
CA VAL A 190 6.80 -7.56 17.84
C VAL A 190 6.55 -6.66 16.64
N GLN A 191 5.30 -6.38 16.27
CA GLN A 191 4.98 -5.43 15.19
C GLN A 191 5.51 -4.02 15.50
N ASN A 192 5.35 -3.56 16.74
CA ASN A 192 5.89 -2.25 17.17
C ASN A 192 7.42 -2.22 17.05
N ALA A 193 8.10 -3.32 17.40
CA ALA A 193 9.55 -3.41 17.25
C ALA A 193 10.00 -3.38 15.78
N TYR A 194 9.27 -4.04 14.89
CA TYR A 194 9.54 -3.95 13.45
C TYR A 194 9.38 -2.51 12.95
N ASN A 195 8.32 -1.82 13.33
CA ASN A 195 8.10 -0.43 12.98
C ASN A 195 9.24 0.48 13.46
N GLN A 196 9.67 0.34 14.72
CA GLN A 196 10.79 1.14 15.25
C GLN A 196 12.10 0.84 14.52
N THR A 197 12.41 -0.45 14.28
CA THR A 197 13.60 -0.88 13.54
C THR A 197 13.64 -0.27 12.13
N PHE A 198 12.52 -0.31 11.43
CA PHE A 198 12.39 0.30 10.10
C PHE A 198 12.65 1.81 10.11
N VAL A 199 12.02 2.53 11.04
CA VAL A 199 12.21 3.98 11.19
C VAL A 199 13.67 4.31 11.45
N ASP A 200 14.28 3.66 12.43
CA ASP A 200 15.67 3.93 12.84
C ASP A 200 16.64 3.71 11.69
N ILE A 201 16.53 2.58 10.99
CA ILE A 201 17.50 2.24 9.94
C ILE A 201 17.33 3.13 8.71
N VAL A 202 16.11 3.42 8.26
CA VAL A 202 15.89 4.30 7.11
C VAL A 202 16.43 5.70 7.42
N ARG A 203 16.15 6.25 8.59
CA ARG A 203 16.66 7.56 9.03
C ARG A 203 18.19 7.60 9.12
N ALA A 204 18.81 6.53 9.60
CA ALA A 204 20.27 6.41 9.73
C ALA A 204 21.00 6.42 8.38
N THR A 205 20.36 6.05 7.27
CA THR A 205 20.99 6.11 5.94
C THR A 205 21.22 7.54 5.44
N GLY A 206 20.58 8.55 6.05
CA GLY A 206 20.86 9.96 5.75
C GLY A 206 20.29 10.46 4.42
N GLY A 207 20.84 11.55 3.90
CA GLY A 207 20.41 12.15 2.63
C GLY A 207 18.92 12.48 2.61
N ASN A 208 18.22 12.16 1.51
CA ASN A 208 16.78 12.36 1.40
C ASN A 208 15.98 11.52 2.43
N ASN A 209 16.58 10.45 2.95
CA ASN A 209 15.89 9.56 3.89
C ASN A 209 15.74 10.18 5.29
N ILE A 210 16.47 11.26 5.62
CA ILE A 210 16.26 12.03 6.85
C ILE A 210 14.81 12.51 6.97
N LYS A 211 14.20 12.92 5.86
CA LYS A 211 12.82 13.43 5.78
C LYS A 211 11.95 12.63 4.81
N ARG A 212 12.39 11.46 4.40
CA ARG A 212 11.57 10.57 3.55
C ARG A 212 10.24 10.29 4.22
N HIS A 213 9.16 10.37 3.46
CA HIS A 213 7.88 9.88 3.94
C HIS A 213 8.00 8.38 4.19
N ILE A 214 7.87 7.98 5.45
CA ILE A 214 7.88 6.59 5.91
C ILE A 214 6.49 6.21 6.43
N ILE A 215 6.14 4.94 6.25
CA ILE A 215 4.82 4.43 6.53
C ILE A 215 4.97 3.20 7.40
N VAL A 216 4.38 3.22 8.58
CA VAL A 216 4.41 2.12 9.56
C VAL A 216 3.06 1.45 9.64
N GLN A 217 3.02 0.16 9.90
CA GLN A 217 1.81 -0.65 9.83
C GLN A 217 1.28 -1.01 11.21
N THR A 218 -0.05 -1.09 11.33
CA THR A 218 -0.68 -1.81 12.43
C THR A 218 -0.55 -3.31 12.22
N TYR A 219 -0.75 -4.11 13.28
CA TYR A 219 -0.77 -5.57 13.13
C TYR A 219 -1.83 -5.98 12.09
N VAL A 220 -1.44 -6.82 11.15
CA VAL A 220 -2.23 -7.26 9.98
C VAL A 220 -2.85 -6.09 9.18
N CYS A 221 -2.25 -4.92 9.25
CA CYS A 221 -2.81 -3.67 8.71
C CYS A 221 -4.26 -3.40 9.16
N ASN A 222 -4.69 -3.96 10.29
CA ASN A 222 -6.02 -3.74 10.84
C ASN A 222 -5.96 -2.64 11.90
N ALA A 223 -6.67 -1.54 11.65
CA ALA A 223 -6.68 -0.38 12.53
C ALA A 223 -7.28 -0.68 13.92
N ASP A 224 -8.23 -1.60 14.00
CA ASP A 224 -8.87 -1.94 15.27
C ASP A 224 -7.87 -2.49 16.29
N TYR A 225 -6.81 -3.18 15.84
CA TYR A 225 -5.76 -3.71 16.70
C TYR A 225 -4.75 -2.66 17.17
N GLY A 226 -4.80 -1.45 16.63
CA GLY A 226 -3.99 -0.32 17.08
C GLY A 226 -4.77 0.74 17.83
N LEU A 227 -6.06 0.92 17.50
CA LEU A 227 -6.91 1.98 18.05
C LEU A 227 -7.52 1.65 19.41
N TYR A 228 -7.99 0.41 19.60
CA TYR A 228 -8.84 0.09 20.76
C TYR A 228 -8.08 -0.20 22.05
N ASN A 229 -6.85 -0.63 21.96
CA ASN A 229 -6.10 -1.10 23.14
C ASN A 229 -4.93 -0.19 23.51
N GLY A 230 -4.62 0.85 22.70
CA GLY A 230 -3.43 1.67 22.90
C GLY A 230 -2.11 0.92 22.66
N ASP A 231 -2.18 -0.24 22.01
CA ASP A 231 -1.03 -1.14 21.84
C ASP A 231 -0.18 -0.78 20.60
N PHE A 232 -0.64 0.14 19.75
CA PHE A 232 0.17 0.68 18.67
C PHE A 232 1.09 1.78 19.22
N ALA A 233 2.38 1.48 19.29
CA ALA A 233 3.40 2.43 19.67
C ALA A 233 3.84 3.24 18.44
N ILE A 234 3.64 4.55 18.46
CA ILE A 234 4.17 5.45 17.44
C ILE A 234 5.70 5.43 17.55
N PRO A 235 6.44 5.04 16.48
CA PRO A 235 7.89 5.03 16.54
C PRO A 235 8.48 6.42 16.78
N THR A 236 9.61 6.47 17.47
CA THR A 236 10.38 7.70 17.65
C THR A 236 11.26 7.92 16.43
N ASP A 237 11.20 9.12 15.84
CA ASP A 237 12.10 9.50 14.75
C ASP A 237 13.44 10.02 15.34
N ILE A 238 14.54 9.31 15.07
CA ILE A 238 15.89 9.62 15.59
C ILE A 238 16.45 10.97 15.13
N ASN A 239 15.91 11.53 14.04
CA ASN A 239 16.34 12.84 13.51
C ASN A 239 15.54 14.01 14.10
N GLY A 240 14.66 13.74 15.07
CA GLY A 240 13.87 14.77 15.75
C GLY A 240 12.77 15.39 14.88
N ASN A 241 12.34 14.69 13.81
CA ASN A 241 11.25 15.17 12.95
C ASN A 241 9.86 15.02 13.60
N GLY A 242 9.76 14.38 14.77
CA GLY A 242 8.48 14.00 15.34
C GLY A 242 7.70 13.11 14.37
N ASN A 243 6.44 13.44 14.15
CA ASN A 243 5.55 12.69 13.27
C ASN A 243 5.40 13.30 11.86
N ASP A 244 6.11 14.39 11.56
CA ASP A 244 5.89 15.17 10.33
C ASP A 244 6.06 14.37 9.03
N TYR A 245 6.97 13.39 9.03
CA TYR A 245 7.28 12.59 7.85
C TYR A 245 6.89 11.11 8.02
N MET A 246 5.89 10.85 8.87
CA MET A 246 5.43 9.49 9.16
C MET A 246 3.92 9.36 8.95
N SER A 247 3.50 8.23 8.38
CA SER A 247 2.11 7.82 8.28
C SER A 247 1.89 6.46 8.93
N VAL A 248 0.66 6.20 9.35
CA VAL A 248 0.17 4.86 9.70
C VAL A 248 -0.57 4.30 8.51
N GLU A 249 -0.26 3.06 8.13
CA GLU A 249 -0.96 2.30 7.09
C GLU A 249 -1.92 1.30 7.72
N LEU A 250 -3.08 1.21 7.10
CA LEU A 250 -4.09 0.20 7.33
C LEU A 250 -4.70 -0.25 6.00
N HIS A 251 -5.34 -1.43 6.03
CA HIS A 251 -6.13 -1.95 4.92
C HIS A 251 -7.60 -1.90 5.27
N TYR A 252 -8.48 -1.68 4.28
CA TYR A 252 -9.91 -1.50 4.51
C TYR A 252 -10.74 -2.29 3.49
N TYR A 253 -11.13 -3.49 3.86
CA TYR A 253 -12.03 -4.36 3.09
C TYR A 253 -13.37 -4.55 3.81
N ASN A 254 -13.83 -3.51 4.50
CA ASN A 254 -15.05 -3.59 5.31
C ASN A 254 -16.28 -3.01 4.57
N PRO A 255 -17.43 -3.66 4.70
CA PRO A 255 -17.61 -4.98 5.32
C PRO A 255 -17.15 -6.10 4.39
N TRP A 256 -16.51 -7.16 4.91
CA TRP A 256 -15.92 -8.23 4.09
C TRP A 256 -16.97 -9.00 3.29
N GLU A 257 -18.16 -9.19 3.85
CA GLU A 257 -19.30 -9.85 3.17
C GLU A 257 -19.71 -9.12 1.88
N TYR A 258 -19.40 -7.85 1.75
CA TYR A 258 -19.63 -7.03 0.55
C TYR A 258 -18.36 -6.83 -0.28
N ALA A 259 -17.25 -6.53 0.37
CA ALA A 259 -16.02 -6.14 -0.34
C ALA A 259 -15.24 -7.35 -0.89
N GLY A 260 -15.26 -8.49 -0.19
CA GLY A 260 -14.41 -9.65 -0.49
C GLY A 260 -15.17 -10.93 -0.80
N SER A 261 -16.01 -11.43 0.12
CA SER A 261 -16.66 -12.73 -0.06
C SER A 261 -17.82 -12.73 -1.05
N GLY A 262 -18.44 -11.58 -1.31
CA GLY A 262 -19.61 -11.48 -2.21
C GLY A 262 -20.88 -12.12 -1.65
N GLU A 263 -20.97 -12.32 -0.34
CA GLU A 263 -22.18 -12.81 0.33
C GLU A 263 -23.29 -11.76 0.31
N CYS A 264 -22.92 -10.46 0.31
CA CYS A 264 -23.80 -9.33 0.20
C CYS A 264 -23.55 -8.57 -1.10
N TYR A 265 -24.61 -8.27 -1.84
CA TYR A 265 -24.51 -7.60 -3.14
C TYR A 265 -24.67 -6.08 -3.08
N TYR A 266 -25.12 -5.55 -1.94
CA TYR A 266 -25.43 -4.13 -1.79
C TYR A 266 -24.83 -3.57 -0.50
N TRP A 267 -24.51 -2.28 -0.53
CA TRP A 267 -24.03 -1.51 0.60
C TRP A 267 -24.65 -0.11 0.61
N GLY A 268 -24.84 0.42 1.81
CA GLY A 268 -25.23 1.81 2.04
C GLY A 268 -26.75 2.02 2.18
N GLU A 269 -27.10 3.14 2.83
CA GLU A 269 -28.48 3.50 3.18
C GLU A 269 -29.44 3.48 1.98
N PRO A 270 -29.06 4.00 0.77
CA PRO A 270 -29.98 3.99 -0.37
C PRO A 270 -30.34 2.61 -0.88
N TYR A 271 -29.58 1.59 -0.49
CA TYR A 271 -29.73 0.21 -0.98
C TYR A 271 -30.25 -0.78 0.06
N LYS A 272 -30.63 -0.31 1.26
CA LYS A 272 -31.16 -1.18 2.35
C LYS A 272 -32.36 -2.00 1.92
N GLN A 273 -33.22 -1.46 1.06
CA GLN A 273 -34.37 -2.15 0.51
C GLN A 273 -34.03 -3.39 -0.33
N TYR A 274 -32.76 -3.52 -0.79
CA TYR A 274 -32.27 -4.64 -1.58
C TYR A 274 -31.47 -5.65 -0.76
N GLY A 275 -31.47 -5.53 0.57
CA GLY A 275 -30.69 -6.41 1.46
C GLY A 275 -29.22 -6.00 1.53
N ALA A 276 -28.95 -4.70 1.70
CA ALA A 276 -27.61 -4.20 1.88
C ALA A 276 -26.97 -4.71 3.19
N ALA A 277 -25.64 -4.74 3.21
CA ALA A 277 -24.85 -5.01 4.41
C ALA A 277 -25.28 -4.11 5.58
N GLN A 278 -25.08 -4.58 6.81
CA GLN A 278 -25.44 -3.78 8.00
C GLN A 278 -24.53 -2.55 8.16
N SER A 279 -23.27 -2.68 7.79
CA SER A 279 -22.32 -1.55 7.72
C SER A 279 -22.72 -0.61 6.57
N ASP A 280 -22.74 0.67 6.84
CA ASP A 280 -23.15 1.73 5.92
C ASP A 280 -22.19 2.94 5.97
N GLU A 281 -22.60 4.04 5.36
CA GLU A 281 -21.84 5.30 5.33
C GLU A 281 -21.51 5.81 6.75
N THR A 282 -22.42 5.65 7.70
CA THR A 282 -22.21 6.09 9.08
C THR A 282 -21.11 5.26 9.76
N THR A 283 -21.08 3.95 9.52
CA THR A 283 -20.04 3.06 10.01
C THR A 283 -18.68 3.44 9.42
N MET A 284 -18.62 3.65 8.11
CA MET A 284 -17.38 4.02 7.39
C MET A 284 -16.86 5.39 7.87
N THR A 285 -17.72 6.41 7.91
CA THR A 285 -17.31 7.76 8.32
C THR A 285 -16.91 7.80 9.77
N GLY A 286 -17.63 7.12 10.65
CA GLY A 286 -17.28 7.01 12.07
C GLY A 286 -15.92 6.33 12.30
N PHE A 287 -15.59 5.32 11.48
CA PHE A 287 -14.29 4.70 11.50
C PHE A 287 -13.17 5.68 11.07
N PHE A 288 -13.38 6.41 9.97
CA PHE A 288 -12.40 7.39 9.49
C PHE A 288 -12.22 8.56 10.47
N ASP A 289 -13.28 8.99 11.14
CA ASP A 289 -13.21 10.02 12.20
C ASP A 289 -12.34 9.55 13.37
N ARG A 290 -12.45 8.29 13.78
CA ARG A 290 -11.59 7.72 14.82
C ARG A 290 -10.12 7.73 14.41
N LEU A 291 -9.79 7.35 13.17
CA LEU A 291 -8.42 7.40 12.64
C LEU A 291 -7.87 8.85 12.69
N ALA A 292 -8.66 9.80 12.22
CA ALA A 292 -8.28 11.21 12.23
C ALA A 292 -8.05 11.73 13.65
N ASN A 293 -8.90 11.35 14.59
CA ASN A 293 -8.83 11.77 15.99
C ASN A 293 -7.66 11.09 16.73
N GLU A 294 -7.42 9.81 16.50
CA GLU A 294 -6.38 9.08 17.25
C GLU A 294 -4.97 9.35 16.71
N TRP A 295 -4.77 9.28 15.41
CA TRP A 295 -3.45 9.42 14.80
C TRP A 295 -3.26 10.75 14.07
N GLY A 296 -4.24 11.20 13.35
CA GLY A 296 -4.19 12.49 12.65
C GLY A 296 -3.99 13.67 13.60
N SER A 297 -4.63 13.67 14.78
CA SER A 297 -4.45 14.68 15.82
C SER A 297 -3.02 14.74 16.37
N LYS A 298 -2.29 13.63 16.31
CA LYS A 298 -0.88 13.52 16.72
C LYS A 298 0.11 13.92 15.59
N GLY A 299 -0.40 14.42 14.46
CA GLY A 299 0.43 14.86 13.33
C GLY A 299 0.79 13.75 12.33
N LEU A 300 0.39 12.50 12.57
CA LEU A 300 0.62 11.39 11.62
C LEU A 300 -0.24 11.56 10.36
N GLY A 301 0.32 11.16 9.22
CA GLY A 301 -0.47 10.88 8.03
C GLY A 301 -1.21 9.55 8.15
N ILE A 302 -2.23 9.34 7.32
CA ILE A 302 -2.97 8.08 7.26
C ILE A 302 -3.02 7.62 5.82
N VAL A 303 -2.59 6.36 5.61
CA VAL A 303 -2.58 5.68 4.33
C VAL A 303 -3.50 4.48 4.41
N ILE A 304 -4.54 4.44 3.58
CA ILE A 304 -5.28 3.21 3.36
C ILE A 304 -4.60 2.52 2.19
N GLY A 305 -3.61 1.66 2.53
CA GLY A 305 -2.68 1.04 1.57
C GLY A 305 -3.34 0.02 0.67
N GLU A 306 -4.43 -0.59 1.15
CA GLU A 306 -5.25 -1.47 0.35
C GLU A 306 -6.72 -1.30 0.70
N TRP A 307 -7.54 -1.31 -0.34
CA TRP A 307 -8.99 -1.43 -0.30
C TRP A 307 -9.47 -1.90 -1.66
N GLY A 308 -10.65 -2.46 -1.74
CA GLY A 308 -11.17 -2.91 -3.03
C GLY A 308 -12.50 -3.60 -2.89
N LEU A 309 -13.07 -3.95 -4.04
CA LEU A 309 -14.27 -4.75 -4.16
C LEU A 309 -14.01 -5.87 -5.16
N THR A 310 -14.34 -7.09 -4.80
CA THR A 310 -14.39 -8.19 -5.77
C THR A 310 -15.55 -7.95 -6.72
N ASP A 311 -15.35 -8.22 -8.02
CA ASP A 311 -16.45 -8.11 -8.97
C ASP A 311 -17.40 -9.30 -8.78
N HIS A 312 -18.53 -9.03 -8.16
CA HIS A 312 -19.60 -10.00 -7.99
C HIS A 312 -20.91 -9.43 -8.53
N TYR A 313 -21.62 -10.26 -9.27
CA TYR A 313 -22.87 -9.86 -9.91
C TYR A 313 -23.83 -11.04 -9.95
N LYS A 314 -25.12 -10.71 -10.05
CA LYS A 314 -26.21 -11.68 -10.08
C LYS A 314 -27.12 -11.41 -11.26
N GLY A 315 -26.89 -12.11 -12.36
CA GLY A 315 -27.78 -12.15 -13.52
C GLY A 315 -28.27 -10.77 -13.99
N GLU A 316 -29.60 -10.59 -14.03
CA GLU A 316 -30.25 -9.36 -14.49
C GLU A 316 -30.03 -8.15 -13.55
N GLU A 317 -29.51 -8.37 -12.35
CA GLU A 317 -29.22 -7.28 -11.40
C GLU A 317 -27.83 -6.68 -11.55
N ALA A 318 -27.00 -7.18 -12.46
CA ALA A 318 -25.61 -6.78 -12.62
C ALA A 318 -25.42 -5.25 -12.70
N ASP A 319 -26.23 -4.54 -13.50
CA ASP A 319 -26.11 -3.10 -13.65
C ASP A 319 -26.36 -2.36 -12.34
N ARG A 320 -27.39 -2.76 -11.57
CA ARG A 320 -27.70 -2.14 -10.27
C ARG A 320 -26.63 -2.45 -9.22
N ILE A 321 -26.07 -3.66 -9.26
CA ILE A 321 -24.96 -4.04 -8.37
C ILE A 321 -23.73 -3.20 -8.69
N HIS A 322 -23.36 -3.05 -9.95
CA HIS A 322 -22.24 -2.21 -10.36
C HIS A 322 -22.46 -0.72 -10.07
N GLU A 323 -23.71 -0.22 -10.15
CA GLU A 323 -24.06 1.13 -9.69
C GLU A 323 -23.82 1.28 -8.19
N ASN A 324 -24.22 0.29 -7.39
CA ASN A 324 -23.96 0.29 -5.95
C ASN A 324 -22.47 0.20 -5.62
N MET A 325 -21.73 -0.64 -6.33
CA MET A 325 -20.28 -0.74 -6.17
C MET A 325 -19.58 0.59 -6.53
N SER A 326 -20.04 1.27 -7.58
CA SER A 326 -19.58 2.62 -7.92
C SER A 326 -19.90 3.64 -6.82
N TYR A 327 -21.08 3.54 -6.22
CA TYR A 327 -21.48 4.36 -5.08
C TYR A 327 -20.59 4.15 -3.86
N TYR A 328 -20.26 2.91 -3.51
CA TYR A 328 -19.31 2.60 -2.45
C TYR A 328 -17.95 3.24 -2.71
N CYS A 329 -17.38 3.01 -3.91
CA CYS A 329 -16.08 3.57 -4.29
C CYS A 329 -16.07 5.11 -4.21
N LYS A 330 -17.15 5.77 -4.65
CA LYS A 330 -17.32 7.21 -4.57
C LYS A 330 -17.32 7.68 -3.11
N THR A 331 -18.14 7.08 -2.27
CA THR A 331 -18.28 7.43 -0.86
C THR A 331 -16.96 7.23 -0.12
N PHE A 332 -16.33 6.07 -0.31
CA PHE A 332 -15.05 5.73 0.31
C PHE A 332 -13.96 6.75 -0.01
N VAL A 333 -13.74 7.02 -1.30
CA VAL A 333 -12.69 7.96 -1.73
C VAL A 333 -12.99 9.38 -1.27
N ALA A 334 -14.25 9.83 -1.37
CA ALA A 334 -14.63 11.16 -0.93
C ALA A 334 -14.39 11.34 0.57
N GLU A 335 -14.84 10.40 1.39
CA GLU A 335 -14.74 10.49 2.86
C GLU A 335 -13.30 10.36 3.37
N ALA A 336 -12.49 9.47 2.79
CA ALA A 336 -11.07 9.36 3.10
C ALA A 336 -10.33 10.68 2.78
N ARG A 337 -10.55 11.22 1.58
CA ARG A 337 -9.88 12.45 1.13
C ARG A 337 -10.30 13.71 1.88
N LYS A 338 -11.56 13.82 2.34
CA LYS A 338 -12.01 14.91 3.22
C LYS A 338 -11.16 15.03 4.48
N ARG A 339 -10.62 13.89 4.96
CA ARG A 339 -9.78 13.80 6.16
C ARG A 339 -8.28 13.84 5.86
N GLY A 340 -7.90 14.04 4.58
CA GLY A 340 -6.51 14.09 4.14
C GLY A 340 -5.83 12.73 4.04
N PHE A 341 -6.59 11.62 4.00
CA PHE A 341 -6.06 10.27 3.83
C PHE A 341 -5.74 10.01 2.36
N SER A 342 -4.68 9.26 2.11
CA SER A 342 -4.43 8.66 0.80
C SER A 342 -4.97 7.24 0.74
N THR A 343 -5.47 6.83 -0.42
CA THR A 343 -6.08 5.52 -0.62
C THR A 343 -5.51 4.84 -1.84
N PHE A 344 -5.26 3.53 -1.76
CA PHE A 344 -4.69 2.73 -2.83
C PHE A 344 -5.58 1.52 -3.10
N VAL A 345 -6.31 1.52 -4.23
CA VAL A 345 -7.18 0.41 -4.59
C VAL A 345 -6.34 -0.82 -4.98
N TRP A 346 -6.75 -2.00 -4.49
CA TRP A 346 -6.12 -3.27 -4.84
C TRP A 346 -6.56 -3.73 -6.23
N ASP A 347 -5.61 -4.09 -7.08
CA ASP A 347 -5.83 -4.67 -8.40
C ASP A 347 -4.85 -5.80 -8.64
N ASN A 348 -5.32 -7.03 -8.64
CA ASN A 348 -4.51 -8.22 -8.84
C ASN A 348 -4.66 -8.85 -10.25
N ASN A 349 -5.38 -8.18 -11.17
CA ASN A 349 -5.67 -8.67 -12.52
C ASN A 349 -6.49 -9.98 -12.54
N ARG A 350 -7.26 -10.28 -11.49
CA ARG A 350 -8.15 -11.44 -11.43
C ARG A 350 -9.59 -11.02 -11.62
N PHE A 351 -10.31 -11.75 -12.45
CA PHE A 351 -11.68 -11.42 -12.87
C PHE A 351 -12.61 -12.63 -12.74
N GLY A 352 -13.86 -12.38 -12.42
CA GLY A 352 -14.89 -13.38 -12.27
C GLY A 352 -15.66 -13.19 -10.98
N ASN A 353 -16.61 -14.09 -10.71
CA ASN A 353 -17.30 -14.13 -9.43
C ASN A 353 -16.49 -14.93 -8.40
N GLY A 354 -16.32 -14.38 -7.21
CA GLY A 354 -15.69 -15.08 -6.10
C GLY A 354 -14.69 -14.20 -5.34
N GLU A 355 -14.13 -14.79 -4.31
CA GLU A 355 -13.09 -14.18 -3.50
C GLU A 355 -11.82 -13.91 -4.34
N ASP A 356 -11.06 -12.91 -3.97
CA ASP A 356 -9.80 -12.53 -4.60
C ASP A 356 -9.90 -12.14 -6.09
N MET A 357 -11.06 -11.67 -6.55
CA MET A 357 -11.31 -11.22 -7.92
C MET A 357 -11.35 -9.68 -8.01
N PHE A 358 -10.23 -9.04 -7.64
CA PHE A 358 -10.11 -7.58 -7.53
C PHE A 358 -9.63 -6.89 -8.82
N GLY A 359 -9.68 -7.54 -9.97
CA GLY A 359 -9.15 -7.01 -11.22
C GLY A 359 -9.86 -5.75 -11.69
N ILE A 360 -9.09 -4.70 -12.00
CA ILE A 360 -9.57 -3.46 -12.58
C ILE A 360 -9.16 -3.36 -14.04
N PHE A 361 -7.87 -3.59 -14.31
CA PHE A 361 -7.27 -3.55 -15.63
C PHE A 361 -6.87 -4.96 -16.08
N ASP A 362 -7.35 -5.40 -17.24
CA ASP A 362 -6.88 -6.64 -17.88
C ASP A 362 -5.48 -6.42 -18.47
N ARG A 363 -4.46 -6.73 -17.65
CA ARG A 363 -3.05 -6.55 -18.02
C ARG A 363 -2.67 -7.43 -19.20
N ASN A 364 -3.31 -8.60 -19.36
CA ASN A 364 -3.12 -9.52 -20.49
C ASN A 364 -3.76 -8.99 -21.79
N LYS A 365 -4.68 -8.02 -21.70
CA LYS A 365 -5.35 -7.38 -22.85
C LYS A 365 -5.06 -5.89 -22.93
N ASN A 366 -3.76 -5.53 -22.89
CA ASN A 366 -3.31 -4.16 -23.09
C ASN A 366 -3.93 -3.16 -22.11
N MET A 367 -4.12 -3.53 -20.85
CA MET A 367 -4.73 -2.67 -19.83
C MET A 367 -6.18 -2.28 -20.15
N ALA A 368 -6.94 -3.17 -20.77
CA ALA A 368 -8.36 -2.94 -20.99
C ALA A 368 -9.07 -2.79 -19.64
N ILE A 369 -9.83 -1.72 -19.47
CA ILE A 369 -10.60 -1.49 -18.23
C ILE A 369 -11.75 -2.50 -18.18
N LYS A 370 -11.78 -3.32 -17.14
CA LYS A 370 -12.85 -4.29 -16.86
C LYS A 370 -13.83 -3.75 -15.83
N SER A 371 -13.32 -3.22 -14.72
CA SER A 371 -14.15 -2.65 -13.66
C SER A 371 -14.34 -1.14 -13.85
N GLY A 372 -14.96 -0.76 -14.96
CA GLY A 372 -15.20 0.65 -15.30
C GLY A 372 -16.08 1.38 -14.29
N TRP A 373 -16.98 0.65 -13.61
CA TRP A 373 -17.80 1.14 -12.51
C TRP A 373 -16.95 1.60 -11.31
N MET A 374 -15.87 0.88 -11.00
CA MET A 374 -14.94 1.26 -9.93
C MET A 374 -14.20 2.56 -10.28
N ILE A 375 -13.64 2.66 -11.48
CA ILE A 375 -12.96 3.88 -11.95
C ILE A 375 -13.92 5.08 -11.97
N LYS A 376 -15.17 4.87 -12.36
CA LYS A 376 -16.21 5.90 -12.31
C LYS A 376 -16.40 6.39 -10.88
N GLY A 377 -16.66 5.47 -9.92
CA GLY A 377 -16.87 5.82 -8.52
C GLY A 377 -15.67 6.54 -7.91
N ILE A 378 -14.43 6.06 -8.16
CA ILE A 378 -13.21 6.72 -7.69
C ILE A 378 -13.13 8.16 -8.21
N LYS A 379 -13.34 8.39 -9.51
CA LYS A 379 -13.31 9.74 -10.11
C LYS A 379 -14.36 10.66 -9.51
N GLU A 380 -15.57 10.17 -9.32
CA GLU A 380 -16.66 10.92 -8.70
C GLU A 380 -16.33 11.28 -7.25
N GLY A 381 -15.74 10.35 -6.49
CA GLY A 381 -15.27 10.60 -5.11
C GLY A 381 -14.15 11.64 -5.03
N VAL A 382 -13.19 11.60 -5.94
CA VAL A 382 -12.16 12.64 -6.08
C VAL A 382 -12.78 14.01 -6.37
N ALA A 383 -13.72 14.08 -7.30
CA ALA A 383 -14.39 15.32 -7.66
C ALA A 383 -15.25 15.87 -6.52
N GLU A 384 -15.93 14.99 -5.77
CA GLU A 384 -16.73 15.38 -4.60
C GLU A 384 -15.84 15.93 -3.49
N SER A 385 -14.74 15.27 -3.17
CA SER A 385 -13.80 15.72 -2.15
C SER A 385 -13.20 17.10 -2.42
N ALA A 386 -13.06 17.48 -3.69
CA ALA A 386 -12.54 18.80 -4.07
C ALA A 386 -13.44 19.97 -3.67
N LYS A 387 -14.73 19.72 -3.41
CA LYS A 387 -15.69 20.74 -2.96
C LYS A 387 -15.49 21.16 -1.50
N PHE A 388 -14.68 20.42 -0.75
CA PHE A 388 -14.42 20.65 0.68
C PHE A 388 -13.01 21.20 0.96
N LYS A 389 -12.22 21.43 -0.09
CA LYS A 389 -10.93 22.12 -0.06
C LYS A 389 -11.11 23.59 -0.41
#